data_9077be1e8da81408f288fa7991630b71
#
_entry.id   9077be1e8da81408f288fa7991630b71
#
_cell.length_a   1.000
_cell.length_b   1.000
_cell.length_c   1.000
_cell.angle_alpha   90.00
_cell.angle_beta   90.00
_cell.angle_gamma   90.00
#
_symmetry.space_group_name_H-M   'P 1'
#
loop_
_entity.id
_entity.type
_entity.pdbx_description
1 polymer ?
#
loop_
_entity_poly.entity_id
_entity_poly.type
_entity_poly.pdbx_seq_one_letter_code
_entity_poly.pdbx_strand_id
1 'polypeptide(L)'
;MAAYLVFTKEREHDAGAMKEYSAKAGASTAGHAAKPLAYYGAIETLEGPEAQASVILEFPTMEEARAWYQSDAYQEARALRFQGGDYRVFLTQGV
;
A
#
# COMPACT_ATOMS: atom_id res chain seq x y z
N MET A 1 -3.55 -18.18 8.26
CA MET A 1 -3.98 -17.79 6.88
C MET A 1 -3.33 -16.49 6.52
N ALA A 2 -2.80 -16.41 5.32
CA ALA A 2 -2.22 -15.18 4.83
C ALA A 2 -3.28 -14.08 4.71
N ALA A 3 -2.84 -12.84 4.79
CA ALA A 3 -3.68 -11.68 4.59
C ALA A 3 -3.01 -10.75 3.60
N TYR A 4 -3.81 -10.00 2.87
CA TYR A 4 -3.32 -9.15 1.80
C TYR A 4 -3.82 -7.73 2.00
N LEU A 5 -2.89 -6.78 1.98
CA LEU A 5 -3.21 -5.36 1.87
C LEU A 5 -3.12 -4.98 0.41
N VAL A 6 -4.20 -4.46 -0.13
CA VAL A 6 -4.30 -4.09 -1.52
C VAL A 6 -4.45 -2.58 -1.62
N PHE A 7 -3.48 -1.95 -2.29
CA PHE A 7 -3.47 -0.52 -2.53
C PHE A 7 -3.76 -0.30 -4.01
N THR A 8 -4.74 0.51 -4.32
CA THR A 8 -5.03 0.91 -5.70
C THR A 8 -4.93 2.42 -5.80
N LYS A 9 -3.99 2.91 -6.60
CA LYS A 9 -3.82 4.34 -6.84
C LYS A 9 -4.76 4.75 -7.97
N GLU A 10 -5.62 5.70 -7.70
CA GLU A 10 -6.59 6.20 -8.68
C GLU A 10 -6.13 7.49 -9.34
N ARG A 11 -5.41 8.35 -8.60
CA ARG A 11 -4.97 9.65 -9.10
C ARG A 11 -3.74 10.12 -8.34
N GLU A 12 -2.79 10.72 -9.05
CA GLU A 12 -1.63 11.36 -8.43
C GLU A 12 -1.82 12.87 -8.44
N HIS A 13 -1.51 13.53 -7.32
CA HIS A 13 -1.59 14.97 -7.15
C HIS A 13 -0.22 15.63 -7.01
N ASP A 14 0.73 14.94 -6.37
CA ASP A 14 2.04 15.50 -6.04
C ASP A 14 3.11 14.41 -6.10
N ALA A 15 3.90 14.44 -7.16
CA ALA A 15 4.95 13.45 -7.37
C ALA A 15 6.04 13.51 -6.30
N GLY A 16 6.34 14.70 -5.78
CA GLY A 16 7.33 14.85 -4.70
C GLY A 16 6.88 14.18 -3.42
N ALA A 17 5.61 14.38 -3.03
CA ALA A 17 5.04 13.71 -1.85
C ALA A 17 5.00 12.20 -2.05
N MET A 18 4.70 11.72 -3.26
CA MET A 18 4.69 10.29 -3.54
C MET A 18 6.09 9.68 -3.46
N LYS A 19 7.11 10.41 -3.86
CA LYS A 19 8.50 9.94 -3.75
C LYS A 19 8.91 9.79 -2.30
N GLU A 20 8.59 10.77 -1.46
CA GLU A 20 8.84 10.69 -0.03
C GLU A 20 8.03 9.57 0.63
N TYR A 21 6.77 9.42 0.22
CA TYR A 21 5.93 8.33 0.70
C TYR A 21 6.59 6.98 0.43
N SER A 22 7.04 6.73 -0.79
CA SER A 22 7.65 5.45 -1.16
C SER A 22 8.87 5.12 -0.30
N ALA A 23 9.72 6.11 -0.04
CA ALA A 23 10.90 5.91 0.80
C ALA A 23 10.51 5.59 2.25
N LYS A 24 9.57 6.33 2.83
CA LYS A 24 9.12 6.13 4.22
C LYS A 24 8.32 4.84 4.38
N ALA A 25 7.45 4.54 3.43
CA ALA A 25 6.66 3.30 3.45
C ALA A 25 7.56 2.07 3.38
N GLY A 26 8.57 2.09 2.51
CA GLY A 26 9.56 1.01 2.43
C GLY A 26 10.30 0.82 3.74
N ALA A 27 10.78 1.91 4.34
CA ALA A 27 11.47 1.85 5.63
C ALA A 27 10.56 1.35 6.76
N SER A 28 9.26 1.64 6.70
CA SER A 28 8.31 1.25 7.74
C SER A 28 8.09 -0.26 7.84
N THR A 29 8.47 -1.03 6.84
CA THR A 29 8.31 -2.49 6.86
C THR A 29 9.36 -3.20 7.72
N ALA A 30 10.39 -2.49 8.18
CA ALA A 30 11.42 -3.08 9.05
C ALA A 30 10.78 -3.66 10.31
N GLY A 31 11.08 -4.92 10.62
CA GLY A 31 10.52 -5.62 11.78
C GLY A 31 9.12 -6.19 11.55
N HIS A 32 8.56 -6.05 10.35
CA HIS A 32 7.26 -6.60 9.97
C HIS A 32 7.43 -7.63 8.86
N ALA A 33 6.57 -8.65 8.85
CA ALA A 33 6.64 -9.75 7.88
C ALA A 33 5.87 -9.39 6.60
N ALA A 34 6.16 -8.25 6.02
CA ALA A 34 5.53 -7.79 4.79
C ALA A 34 6.26 -8.37 3.58
N LYS A 35 5.52 -8.99 2.67
CA LYS A 35 6.06 -9.54 1.44
C LYS A 35 5.37 -8.89 0.25
N PRO A 36 6.08 -8.10 -0.58
CA PRO A 36 5.46 -7.52 -1.76
C PRO A 36 5.17 -8.59 -2.81
N LEU A 37 3.94 -8.65 -3.27
CA LEU A 37 3.51 -9.53 -4.36
C LEU A 37 3.33 -8.75 -5.65
N ALA A 38 2.93 -7.50 -5.56
CA ALA A 38 2.86 -6.56 -6.67
C ALA A 38 3.28 -5.19 -6.16
N TYR A 39 4.08 -4.48 -6.93
CA TYR A 39 4.59 -3.19 -6.49
C TYR A 39 4.79 -2.26 -7.70
N TYR A 40 3.75 -1.49 -7.99
CA TYR A 40 3.76 -0.49 -9.06
C TYR A 40 4.16 -1.06 -10.44
N GLY A 41 3.87 -2.34 -10.67
CA GLY A 41 4.11 -2.97 -11.96
C GLY A 41 3.07 -2.55 -13.00
N ALA A 42 3.21 -3.10 -14.20
CA ALA A 42 2.25 -2.85 -15.27
C ALA A 42 0.85 -3.24 -14.82
N ILE A 43 -0.13 -2.43 -15.16
CA ILE A 43 -1.51 -2.64 -14.75
C ILE A 43 -2.44 -2.44 -15.95
N GLU A 44 -3.51 -3.23 -15.99
CA GLU A 44 -4.51 -3.14 -17.02
C GLU A 44 -5.88 -3.17 -16.34
N THR A 45 -6.65 -2.09 -16.50
CA THR A 45 -8.00 -2.02 -15.93
C THR A 45 -8.96 -2.71 -16.89
N LEU A 46 -9.62 -3.77 -16.40
CA LEU A 46 -10.54 -4.55 -17.21
C LEU A 46 -11.98 -4.05 -17.09
N GLU A 47 -12.36 -3.54 -15.92
CA GLU A 47 -13.69 -3.02 -15.65
C GLU A 47 -13.61 -1.91 -14.62
N GLY A 48 -14.48 -0.95 -14.72
CA GLY A 48 -14.61 0.14 -13.75
C GLY A 48 -13.65 1.30 -14.02
N PRO A 49 -13.55 2.24 -13.08
CA PRO A 49 -12.65 3.38 -13.22
C PRO A 49 -11.21 2.96 -13.36
N GLU A 50 -10.46 3.66 -14.19
CA GLU A 50 -9.06 3.32 -14.45
C GLU A 50 -8.22 3.43 -13.18
N ALA A 51 -7.45 2.37 -12.87
CA ALA A 51 -6.46 2.36 -11.82
C ALA A 51 -5.10 2.69 -12.41
N GLN A 52 -4.36 3.62 -11.79
CA GLN A 52 -3.05 4.01 -12.27
C GLN A 52 -1.93 3.07 -11.82
N ALA A 53 -2.08 2.50 -10.63
CA ALA A 53 -1.05 1.63 -10.06
C ALA A 53 -1.66 0.77 -8.95
N SER A 54 -0.97 -0.30 -8.61
CA SER A 54 -1.38 -1.15 -7.49
C SER A 54 -0.17 -1.68 -6.73
N VAL A 55 -0.35 -1.86 -5.43
CA VAL A 55 0.59 -2.55 -4.55
C VAL A 55 -0.18 -3.61 -3.80
N ILE A 56 0.36 -4.82 -3.75
CA ILE A 56 -0.23 -5.91 -2.96
C ILE A 56 0.86 -6.42 -2.02
N LEU A 57 0.59 -6.34 -0.72
CA LEU A 57 1.48 -6.85 0.31
C LEU A 57 0.84 -8.05 0.99
N GLU A 58 1.62 -9.11 1.16
CA GLU A 58 1.19 -10.29 1.90
C GLU A 58 1.74 -10.25 3.31
N PHE A 59 0.92 -10.60 4.29
CA PHE A 59 1.31 -10.79 5.68
C PHE A 59 0.85 -12.16 6.14
N PRO A 60 1.52 -12.75 7.16
CA PRO A 60 1.10 -14.07 7.66
C PRO A 60 -0.31 -14.10 8.23
N THR A 61 -0.77 -12.98 8.82
CA THR A 61 -2.11 -12.89 9.45
C THR A 61 -2.69 -11.50 9.26
N MET A 62 -4.01 -11.41 9.44
CA MET A 62 -4.71 -10.12 9.47
C MET A 62 -4.17 -9.20 10.57
N GLU A 63 -3.83 -9.78 11.74
CA GLU A 63 -3.31 -9.02 12.87
C GLU A 63 -1.97 -8.37 12.55
N GLU A 64 -1.07 -9.11 11.91
CA GLU A 64 0.23 -8.58 11.53
C GLU A 64 0.11 -7.50 10.47
N ALA A 65 -0.82 -7.65 9.52
CA ALA A 65 -1.10 -6.63 8.52
C ALA A 65 -1.60 -5.34 9.18
N ARG A 66 -2.54 -5.44 10.12
CA ARG A 66 -3.05 -4.29 10.87
C ARG A 66 -1.95 -3.63 11.69
N ALA A 67 -1.10 -4.44 12.33
CA ALA A 67 -0.01 -3.92 13.15
C ALA A 67 0.94 -3.05 12.34
N TRP A 68 1.29 -3.48 11.13
CA TRP A 68 2.10 -2.68 10.24
C TRP A 68 1.37 -1.41 9.80
N TYR A 69 0.13 -1.55 9.33
CA TYR A 69 -0.64 -0.41 8.82
C TYR A 69 -0.84 0.66 9.89
N GLN A 70 -1.06 0.25 11.14
CA GLN A 70 -1.29 1.15 12.26
C GLN A 70 -0.02 1.60 12.96
N SER A 71 1.15 1.10 12.55
CA SER A 71 2.42 1.52 13.15
C SER A 71 2.67 3.00 12.93
N ASP A 72 3.35 3.64 13.89
CA ASP A 72 3.68 5.06 13.78
C ASP A 72 4.49 5.36 12.53
N ALA A 73 5.42 4.48 12.19
CA ALA A 73 6.26 4.64 11.00
C ALA A 73 5.42 4.66 9.72
N TYR A 74 4.45 3.75 9.59
CA TYR A 74 3.60 3.76 8.40
C TYR A 74 2.62 4.94 8.41
N GLN A 75 2.08 5.32 9.57
CA GLN A 75 1.15 6.45 9.66
C GLN A 75 1.82 7.75 9.23
N GLU A 76 3.10 7.96 9.51
CA GLU A 76 3.86 9.09 9.00
C GLU A 76 3.96 9.06 7.47
N ALA A 77 4.24 7.89 6.90
CA ALA A 77 4.27 7.72 5.46
C ALA A 77 2.89 7.97 4.84
N ARG A 78 1.84 7.46 5.48
CA ARG A 78 0.47 7.58 5.01
C ARG A 78 0.03 9.04 4.85
N ALA A 79 0.48 9.92 5.75
CA ALA A 79 0.18 11.35 5.64
C ALA A 79 0.70 11.93 4.32
N LEU A 80 1.87 11.50 3.87
CA LEU A 80 2.42 11.90 2.58
C LEU A 80 1.62 11.31 1.42
N ARG A 81 1.14 10.08 1.56
CA ARG A 81 0.29 9.45 0.55
C ARG A 81 -1.01 10.22 0.36
N PHE A 82 -1.60 10.73 1.43
CA PHE A 82 -2.81 11.57 1.33
C PHE A 82 -2.56 12.86 0.56
N GLN A 83 -1.36 13.42 0.68
CA GLN A 83 -0.97 14.62 -0.08
C GLN A 83 -0.67 14.27 -1.54
N GLY A 84 -0.12 13.09 -1.77
CA GLY A 84 0.41 12.71 -3.07
C GLY A 84 -0.57 12.09 -4.02
N GLY A 85 -1.64 11.46 -3.54
CA GLY A 85 -2.57 10.79 -4.44
C GLY A 85 -3.83 10.27 -3.75
N ASP A 86 -4.79 9.87 -4.56
CA ASP A 86 -6.00 9.23 -4.12
C ASP A 86 -5.87 7.72 -4.27
N TYR A 87 -6.02 7.00 -3.17
CA TYR A 87 -5.91 5.55 -3.11
C TYR A 87 -7.14 4.93 -2.52
N ARG A 88 -7.42 3.71 -2.96
CA ARG A 88 -8.26 2.78 -2.21
C ARG A 88 -7.33 1.77 -1.56
N VAL A 89 -7.58 1.49 -0.29
CA VAL A 89 -6.79 0.51 0.46
C VAL A 89 -7.74 -0.40 1.20
N PHE A 90 -7.56 -1.70 1.06
CA PHE A 90 -8.33 -2.66 1.86
C PHE A 90 -7.46 -3.83 2.25
N LEU A 91 -7.88 -4.48 3.32
CA LEU A 91 -7.24 -5.67 3.86
C LEU A 91 -8.20 -6.84 3.69
N THR A 92 -7.72 -7.92 3.09
CA THR A 92 -8.53 -9.11 2.89
C THR A 92 -7.78 -10.35 3.36
N GLN A 93 -8.53 -11.30 3.91
CA GLN A 93 -7.96 -12.57 4.33
C GLN A 93 -7.85 -13.51 3.14
N GLY A 94 -6.73 -14.22 3.06
CA GLY A 94 -6.51 -15.24 2.06
C GLY A 94 -7.20 -16.56 2.40
N VAL A 95 -7.09 -17.51 1.53
CA VAL A 95 -7.64 -18.84 1.69
C VAL A 95 -6.73 -19.77 2.48
#